data_7b794e18a6ad7175f7968f5ca54bbb6c
#
_entry.id   7b794e18a6ad7175f7968f5ca54bbb6c
#
_cell.length_a   1.000
_cell.length_b   1.000
_cell.length_c   1.000
_cell.angle_alpha   90.00
_cell.angle_beta   90.00
_cell.angle_gamma   90.00
#
_symmetry.space_group_name_H-M   'P 1'
#
loop_
_entity.id
_entity.type
_entity.pdbx_description
1 polymer ?
#
loop_
_entity_poly.entity_id
_entity_poly.type
_entity_poly.pdbx_seq_one_letter_code
_entity_poly.pdbx_strand_id
1 'polypeptide(L)'
;MARKNTFSSLENLKSLSISSGAVFLGPWGGIDHEKFLIVAGVAEDRILVCSVMINSQINQYIMKRPKMLACQVELKGENYDFLSHDSYANCAQPIKAKLDLFMVDDLKYCGLLNEQDLAKIQQQIVSSGSLTADEIAMFF
;
A
#
# COMPACT_ATOMS: atom_id res chain seq x y z
N MET A 1 -1.34 -4.52 -35.57
CA MET A 1 -2.27 -5.40 -34.85
C MET A 1 -1.58 -6.09 -33.69
N ALA A 2 -0.46 -6.79 -33.89
CA ALA A 2 0.30 -7.44 -32.81
C ALA A 2 0.78 -6.44 -31.74
N ARG A 3 1.21 -5.24 -32.14
CA ARG A 3 1.64 -4.19 -31.19
C ARG A 3 0.52 -3.74 -30.25
N LYS A 4 -0.71 -3.58 -30.79
CA LYS A 4 -1.86 -3.18 -29.97
C LYS A 4 -2.18 -4.23 -28.91
N ASN A 5 -2.15 -5.50 -29.29
CA ASN A 5 -2.42 -6.60 -28.37
C ASN A 5 -1.34 -6.72 -27.30
N THR A 6 -0.06 -6.52 -27.67
CA THR A 6 1.06 -6.55 -26.74
C THR A 6 0.94 -5.43 -25.72
N PHE A 7 0.60 -4.21 -26.13
CA PHE A 7 0.39 -3.09 -25.24
C PHE A 7 -0.75 -3.34 -24.25
N SER A 8 -1.89 -3.80 -24.76
CA SER A 8 -3.03 -4.12 -23.91
C SER A 8 -2.70 -5.23 -22.91
N SER A 9 -1.91 -6.22 -23.31
CA SER A 9 -1.49 -7.31 -22.43
C SER A 9 -0.57 -6.82 -21.32
N LEU A 10 0.39 -5.94 -21.64
CA LEU A 10 1.29 -5.36 -20.65
C LEU A 10 0.53 -4.48 -19.65
N GLU A 11 -0.38 -3.64 -20.13
CA GLU A 11 -1.22 -2.82 -19.26
C GLU A 11 -2.10 -3.70 -18.36
N ASN A 12 -2.68 -4.76 -18.89
CA ASN A 12 -3.49 -5.68 -18.11
C ASN A 12 -2.67 -6.40 -17.04
N LEU A 13 -1.45 -6.85 -17.37
CA LEU A 13 -0.57 -7.49 -16.40
C LEU A 13 -0.18 -6.52 -15.29
N LYS A 14 0.15 -5.28 -15.64
CA LYS A 14 0.47 -4.25 -14.66
C LYS A 14 -0.73 -3.94 -13.76
N SER A 15 -1.91 -3.78 -14.34
CA SER A 15 -3.14 -3.57 -13.58
C SER A 15 -3.44 -4.73 -12.63
N LEU A 16 -3.25 -5.97 -13.08
CA LEU A 16 -3.50 -7.17 -12.27
C LEU A 16 -2.52 -7.29 -11.10
N SER A 17 -1.31 -6.73 -11.21
CA SER A 17 -0.36 -6.71 -10.10
C SER A 17 -0.79 -5.77 -8.97
N ILE A 18 -1.71 -4.84 -9.25
CA ILE A 18 -2.25 -3.93 -8.24
C ILE A 18 -3.42 -4.63 -7.57
N SER A 19 -3.11 -5.37 -6.52
CA SER A 19 -4.07 -6.15 -5.74
C SER A 19 -3.75 -6.02 -4.26
N SER A 20 -4.70 -6.37 -3.40
CA SER A 20 -4.51 -6.31 -1.95
C SER A 20 -3.28 -7.10 -1.53
N GLY A 21 -2.40 -6.48 -0.77
CA GLY A 21 -1.15 -7.05 -0.31
C GLY A 21 0.05 -6.71 -1.20
N ALA A 22 -0.15 -6.19 -2.40
CA ALA A 22 0.95 -5.83 -3.30
C ALA A 22 1.76 -4.66 -2.72
N VAL A 23 3.09 -4.74 -2.85
CA VAL A 23 4.02 -3.71 -2.36
C VAL A 23 4.77 -3.13 -3.55
N PHE A 24 4.82 -1.81 -3.60
CA PHE A 24 5.51 -1.05 -4.64
C PHE A 24 6.54 -0.12 -4.02
N LEU A 25 7.64 0.10 -4.73
CA LEU A 25 8.69 1.05 -4.34
C LEU A 25 8.80 2.14 -5.40
N GLY A 26 8.85 3.38 -4.99
CA GLY A 26 9.08 4.49 -5.90
C GLY A 26 8.86 5.85 -5.26
N PRO A 27 9.05 6.93 -6.04
CA PRO A 27 8.73 8.27 -5.59
C PRO A 27 7.22 8.40 -5.43
N TRP A 28 6.79 9.11 -4.39
CA TRP A 28 5.38 9.27 -4.10
C TRP A 28 5.09 10.68 -3.56
N GLY A 29 4.15 11.35 -4.21
CA GLY A 29 3.53 12.56 -3.68
C GLY A 29 4.47 13.67 -3.21
N GLY A 30 5.52 14.03 -3.96
CA GLY A 30 6.43 15.11 -3.59
C GLY A 30 7.47 14.74 -2.54
N ILE A 31 7.58 13.47 -2.18
CA ILE A 31 8.63 12.96 -1.28
C ILE A 31 9.94 12.84 -2.07
N ASP A 32 11.04 13.35 -1.51
CA ASP A 32 12.34 13.42 -2.18
C ASP A 32 13.03 12.07 -2.36
N HIS A 33 12.56 11.03 -1.66
CA HIS A 33 13.17 9.70 -1.71
C HIS A 33 12.10 8.64 -1.95
N GLU A 34 12.54 7.48 -2.38
CA GLU A 34 11.65 6.36 -2.63
C GLU A 34 11.01 5.85 -1.34
N LYS A 35 9.74 5.46 -1.44
CA LYS A 35 8.98 4.87 -0.34
C LYS A 35 8.32 3.58 -0.80
N PHE A 36 8.21 2.65 0.13
CA PHE A 36 7.37 1.47 -0.08
C PHE A 36 5.92 1.82 0.22
N LEU A 37 5.04 1.39 -0.68
CA LEU A 37 3.59 1.52 -0.53
C LEU A 37 2.97 0.13 -0.56
N ILE A 38 2.10 -0.13 0.39
CA ILE A 38 1.31 -1.36 0.42
C ILE A 38 -0.09 -1.04 -0.10
N VAL A 39 -0.55 -1.81 -1.06
CA VAL A 39 -1.95 -1.79 -1.47
C VAL A 39 -2.74 -2.57 -0.44
N ALA A 40 -3.55 -1.88 0.36
CA ALA A 40 -4.35 -2.51 1.41
C ALA A 40 -5.69 -3.00 0.86
N GLY A 41 -6.27 -2.27 -0.09
CA GLY A 41 -7.52 -2.64 -0.72
C GLY A 41 -7.70 -1.94 -2.05
N VAL A 42 -8.41 -2.60 -2.96
CA VAL A 42 -8.73 -2.08 -4.28
C VAL A 42 -10.25 -2.07 -4.41
N ALA A 43 -10.82 -0.95 -4.83
CA ALA A 43 -12.26 -0.88 -5.06
C ALA A 43 -12.67 -1.87 -6.16
N GLU A 44 -13.88 -2.41 -6.05
CA GLU A 44 -14.38 -3.42 -6.97
C GLU A 44 -14.36 -2.95 -8.42
N ASP A 45 -14.66 -1.67 -8.66
CA ASP A 45 -14.61 -1.05 -9.99
C ASP A 45 -13.18 -0.80 -10.48
N ARG A 46 -12.17 -1.02 -9.62
CA ARG A 46 -10.75 -0.84 -9.90
C ARG A 46 -10.35 0.60 -10.29
N ILE A 47 -11.06 1.58 -9.76
CA ILE A 47 -10.73 2.99 -9.98
C ILE A 47 -9.91 3.54 -8.83
N LEU A 48 -10.27 3.21 -7.58
CA LEU A 48 -9.61 3.73 -6.38
C LEU A 48 -8.88 2.62 -5.63
N VAL A 49 -7.78 3.00 -5.00
CA VAL A 49 -6.92 2.13 -4.20
C VAL A 49 -6.71 2.77 -2.84
N CYS A 50 -6.80 1.98 -1.79
CA CYS A 50 -6.39 2.36 -0.45
C CYS A 50 -5.01 1.78 -0.18
N SER A 51 -4.05 2.63 0.19
CA SER A 51 -2.68 2.20 0.44
C SER A 51 -2.13 2.82 1.72
N VAL A 52 -1.05 2.23 2.22
CA VAL A 52 -0.31 2.77 3.38
C VAL A 52 1.19 2.75 3.07
N MET A 53 1.91 3.70 3.67
CA MET A 53 3.36 3.77 3.53
C MET A 53 4.05 2.87 4.56
N ILE A 54 5.22 2.35 4.17
CA ILE A 54 6.12 1.65 5.09
C ILE A 54 7.21 2.63 5.52
N ASN A 55 7.41 2.76 6.83
CA ASN A 55 8.48 3.57 7.41
C ASN A 55 9.49 2.67 8.10
N SER A 56 10.77 3.00 7.94
CA SER A 56 11.86 2.28 8.60
C SER A 56 11.86 2.48 10.11
N GLN A 57 11.32 3.61 10.57
CA GLN A 57 11.22 3.97 11.98
C GLN A 57 9.91 4.70 12.23
N ILE A 58 9.39 4.59 13.46
CA ILE A 58 8.24 5.37 13.87
C ILE A 58 8.75 6.76 14.25
N ASN A 59 8.26 7.80 13.58
CA ASN A 59 8.71 9.18 13.82
C ASN A 59 8.14 9.75 15.12
N GLN A 60 8.71 10.89 15.54
CA GLN A 60 8.33 11.55 16.80
C GLN A 60 6.87 12.03 16.78
N TYR A 61 6.37 12.44 15.62
CA TYR A 61 4.99 12.86 15.48
C TYR A 61 4.02 11.73 15.87
N ILE A 62 4.28 10.53 15.38
CA ILE A 62 3.46 9.34 15.66
C ILE A 62 3.70 8.88 17.10
N MET A 63 4.94 8.88 17.57
CA MET A 63 5.29 8.46 18.94
C MET A 63 4.54 9.24 20.01
N LYS A 64 4.27 10.52 19.77
CA LYS A 64 3.56 11.40 20.70
C LYS A 64 2.04 11.26 20.64
N ARG A 65 1.52 10.46 19.74
CA ARG A 65 0.08 10.28 19.51
C ARG A 65 -0.32 8.82 19.71
N PRO A 66 -0.78 8.46 20.93
CA PRO A 66 -1.05 7.06 21.27
C PRO A 66 -2.00 6.35 20.30
N LYS A 67 -3.01 7.07 19.79
CA LYS A 67 -3.96 6.49 18.83
C LYS A 67 -3.32 6.17 17.50
N MET A 68 -2.41 7.02 17.02
CA MET A 68 -1.66 6.78 15.78
C MET A 68 -0.63 5.69 15.98
N LEU A 69 0.06 5.69 17.12
CA LEU A 69 1.05 4.68 17.46
C LEU A 69 0.43 3.28 17.48
N ALA A 70 -0.77 3.17 18.02
CA ALA A 70 -1.49 1.91 18.09
C ALA A 70 -1.86 1.34 16.69
N CYS A 71 -1.88 2.20 15.66
CA CYS A 71 -2.20 1.81 14.28
C CYS A 71 -0.95 1.51 13.44
N GLN A 72 0.23 1.42 14.03
CA GLN A 72 1.44 1.00 13.32
C GLN A 72 1.54 -0.51 13.34
N VAL A 73 1.73 -1.12 12.17
CA VAL A 73 1.87 -2.58 12.05
C VAL A 73 3.32 -2.90 11.73
N GLU A 74 3.97 -3.64 12.62
CA GLU A 74 5.34 -4.06 12.40
C GLU A 74 5.42 -5.15 11.31
N LEU A 75 6.34 -4.96 10.39
CA LEU A 75 6.67 -5.93 9.34
C LEU A 75 8.10 -6.40 9.57
N LYS A 76 8.27 -7.69 9.83
CA LYS A 76 9.59 -8.28 10.08
C LYS A 76 10.39 -8.35 8.79
N GLY A 77 11.60 -7.79 8.80
CA GLY A 77 12.50 -7.82 7.64
C GLY A 77 12.84 -9.23 7.19
N GLU A 78 12.91 -10.18 8.11
CA GLU A 78 13.18 -11.60 7.79
C GLU A 78 12.11 -12.25 6.93
N ASN A 79 10.89 -11.69 6.91
CA ASN A 79 9.77 -12.24 6.14
C ASN A 79 9.67 -11.69 4.72
N TYR A 80 10.45 -10.68 4.38
CA TYR A 80 10.31 -9.97 3.10
C TYR A 80 11.66 -9.61 2.50
N ASP A 81 11.91 -10.11 1.28
CA ASP A 81 13.17 -9.86 0.57
C ASP A 81 13.41 -8.38 0.27
N PHE A 82 12.31 -7.61 0.12
CA PHE A 82 12.42 -6.19 -0.19
C PHE A 82 12.71 -5.33 1.04
N LEU A 83 12.61 -5.86 2.26
CA LEU A 83 12.92 -5.13 3.49
C LEU A 83 14.31 -5.54 4.01
N SER A 84 15.17 -4.55 4.26
CA SER A 84 16.49 -4.78 4.83
C SER A 84 16.49 -4.89 6.36
N HIS A 85 15.40 -4.47 7.01
CA HIS A 85 15.23 -4.48 8.46
C HIS A 85 13.75 -4.44 8.79
N ASP A 86 13.41 -4.64 10.07
CA ASP A 86 12.04 -4.50 10.55
C ASP A 86 11.54 -3.08 10.25
N SER A 87 10.30 -2.98 9.81
CA SER A 87 9.70 -1.72 9.37
C SER A 87 8.26 -1.65 9.83
N TYR A 88 7.61 -0.51 9.62
CA TYR A 88 6.28 -0.24 10.15
C TYR A 88 5.35 0.30 9.09
N ALA A 89 4.20 -0.35 8.91
CA ALA A 89 3.14 0.14 8.03
C ALA A 89 2.31 1.18 8.80
N ASN A 90 2.19 2.38 8.23
CA ASN A 90 1.45 3.47 8.86
C ASN A 90 -0.04 3.38 8.56
N CYS A 91 -0.76 2.58 9.32
CA CYS A 91 -2.20 2.38 9.13
C CYS A 91 -3.05 3.51 9.72
N ALA A 92 -2.43 4.46 10.41
CA ALA A 92 -3.12 5.64 10.93
C ALA A 92 -3.43 6.67 9.85
N GLN A 93 -2.70 6.65 8.74
CA GLN A 93 -2.80 7.63 7.65
C GLN A 93 -2.90 6.93 6.30
N PRO A 94 -3.99 6.19 6.04
CA PRO A 94 -4.16 5.52 4.74
C PRO A 94 -4.31 6.56 3.63
N ILE A 95 -3.81 6.22 2.45
CA ILE A 95 -3.81 7.08 1.27
C ILE A 95 -4.80 6.51 0.26
N LYS A 96 -5.79 7.31 -0.12
CA LYS A 96 -6.74 6.97 -1.18
C LYS A 96 -6.23 7.60 -2.47
N ALA A 97 -6.02 6.80 -3.49
CA ALA A 97 -5.49 7.25 -4.76
C ALA A 97 -6.13 6.50 -5.91
N LYS A 98 -6.05 7.06 -7.10
CA LYS A 98 -6.50 6.36 -8.31
C LYS A 98 -5.53 5.25 -8.65
N LEU A 99 -6.06 4.11 -9.09
CA LEU A 99 -5.27 2.96 -9.50
C LEU A 99 -4.23 3.35 -10.57
N ASP A 100 -4.58 4.27 -11.45
CA ASP A 100 -3.69 4.74 -12.52
C ASP A 100 -2.36 5.27 -11.99
N LEU A 101 -2.33 5.81 -10.77
CA LEU A 101 -1.09 6.31 -10.17
C LEU A 101 -0.09 5.19 -9.86
N PHE A 102 -0.56 3.95 -9.74
CA PHE A 102 0.30 2.79 -9.53
C PHE A 102 0.80 2.18 -10.84
N MET A 103 0.31 2.67 -11.97
CA MET A 103 0.69 2.16 -13.28
C MET A 103 1.83 2.95 -13.92
N VAL A 104 2.38 3.96 -13.21
CA VAL A 104 3.52 4.72 -13.70
C VAL A 104 4.80 3.90 -13.63
N ASP A 105 5.72 4.13 -14.56
CA ASP A 105 6.94 3.34 -14.71
C ASP A 105 7.90 3.50 -13.54
N ASP A 106 7.80 4.59 -12.78
CA ASP A 106 8.67 4.87 -11.64
C ASP A 106 8.34 4.00 -10.42
N LEU A 107 7.18 3.36 -10.38
CA LEU A 107 6.80 2.46 -9.29
C LEU A 107 7.15 1.03 -9.66
N LYS A 108 7.94 0.38 -8.80
CA LYS A 108 8.39 -1.00 -9.00
C LYS A 108 7.63 -1.94 -8.08
N TYR A 109 7.08 -2.99 -8.66
CA TYR A 109 6.46 -4.06 -7.89
C TYR A 109 7.55 -4.85 -7.14
N CYS A 110 7.38 -5.00 -5.83
CA CYS A 110 8.35 -5.65 -4.95
C CYS A 110 7.91 -7.04 -4.47
N GLY A 111 6.63 -7.31 -4.46
CA GLY A 111 6.11 -8.58 -3.97
C GLY A 111 4.78 -8.43 -3.26
N LEU A 112 4.37 -9.49 -2.58
CA LEU A 112 3.12 -9.54 -1.83
C LEU A 112 3.41 -9.71 -0.33
N LEU A 113 2.60 -9.08 0.50
CA LEU A 113 2.57 -9.38 1.93
C LEU A 113 1.96 -10.77 2.13
N ASN A 114 2.35 -11.44 3.22
CA ASN A 114 1.65 -12.64 3.64
C ASN A 114 0.24 -12.29 4.15
N GLU A 115 -0.62 -13.28 4.19
CA GLU A 115 -2.03 -13.08 4.55
C GLU A 115 -2.22 -12.52 5.96
N GLN A 116 -1.36 -12.94 6.89
CA GLN A 116 -1.45 -12.51 8.28
C GLN A 116 -1.14 -11.03 8.43
N ASP A 117 -0.07 -10.55 7.81
CA ASP A 117 0.31 -9.13 7.86
C ASP A 117 -0.72 -8.27 7.13
N LEU A 118 -1.21 -8.72 5.99
CA LEU A 118 -2.27 -8.00 5.27
C LEU A 118 -3.52 -7.87 6.12
N ALA A 119 -3.94 -8.93 6.79
CA ALA A 119 -5.13 -8.91 7.65
C ALA A 119 -4.96 -7.92 8.80
N LYS A 120 -3.78 -7.88 9.42
CA LYS A 120 -3.47 -6.92 10.49
C LYS A 120 -3.54 -5.48 9.98
N ILE A 121 -2.99 -5.22 8.80
CA ILE A 121 -3.00 -3.89 8.18
C ILE A 121 -4.43 -3.45 7.90
N GLN A 122 -5.23 -4.29 7.27
CA GLN A 122 -6.63 -3.97 6.98
C GLN A 122 -7.42 -3.70 8.26
N GLN A 123 -7.24 -4.52 9.28
CA GLN A 123 -7.90 -4.35 10.56
C GLN A 123 -7.50 -3.03 11.23
N GLN A 124 -6.23 -2.67 11.21
CA GLN A 124 -5.76 -1.43 11.82
C GLN A 124 -6.22 -0.20 11.05
N ILE A 125 -6.33 -0.26 9.73
CA ILE A 125 -6.90 0.83 8.94
C ILE A 125 -8.35 1.07 9.34
N VAL A 126 -9.14 0.02 9.45
CA VAL A 126 -10.54 0.12 9.88
C VAL A 126 -10.62 0.70 11.29
N SER A 127 -9.78 0.22 12.21
CA SER A 127 -9.77 0.67 13.61
C SER A 127 -9.29 2.11 13.78
N SER A 128 -8.51 2.63 12.83
CA SER A 128 -7.94 3.99 12.90
C SER A 128 -9.01 5.09 12.86
N GLY A 129 -10.18 4.80 12.32
CA GLY A 129 -11.24 5.79 12.14
C GLY A 129 -10.98 6.78 11.01
N SER A 130 -9.94 6.57 10.20
CA SER A 130 -9.56 7.48 9.10
C SER A 130 -10.44 7.32 7.87
N LEU A 131 -11.10 6.18 7.73
CA LEU A 131 -12.01 5.92 6.62
C LEU A 131 -13.46 5.96 7.08
N THR A 132 -14.33 6.47 6.21
CA THR A 132 -15.79 6.41 6.44
C THR A 132 -16.30 4.97 6.27
N ALA A 133 -17.53 4.71 6.73
CA ALA A 133 -18.15 3.41 6.54
C ALA A 133 -18.26 3.03 5.06
N ASP A 134 -18.58 4.01 4.20
CA ASP A 134 -18.69 3.78 2.76
C ASP A 134 -17.32 3.44 2.16
N GLU A 135 -16.25 4.10 2.60
CA GLU A 135 -14.89 3.81 2.16
C GLU A 135 -14.44 2.42 2.60
N ILE A 136 -14.74 2.04 3.83
CA ILE A 136 -14.44 0.69 4.33
C ILE A 136 -15.15 -0.36 3.48
N ALA A 137 -16.42 -0.15 3.17
CA ALA A 137 -17.19 -1.06 2.31
C ALA A 137 -16.62 -1.12 0.89
N MET A 138 -16.09 0.01 0.40
CA MET A 138 -15.50 0.09 -0.94
C MET A 138 -14.22 -0.72 -1.06
N PHE A 139 -13.35 -0.68 -0.05
CA PHE A 139 -12.00 -1.26 -0.12
C PHE A 139 -11.90 -2.64 0.54
N PHE A 140 -12.73 -2.93 1.48
CA PHE A 140 -12.65 -4.12 2.32
C PHE A 140 -14.00 -4.83 2.42
#